data_500a448814cab571598c70da4f9ed942
#
_entry.id   500a448814cab571598c70da4f9ed942
#
_cell.length_a   1.000
_cell.length_b   1.000
_cell.length_c   1.000
_cell.angle_alpha   90.00
_cell.angle_beta   90.00
_cell.angle_gamma   90.00
#
_symmetry.space_group_name_H-M   'P 1'
#
loop_
_entity.id
_entity.type
_entity.pdbx_description
1 polymer ?
#
loop_
_entity_poly.entity_id
_entity_poly.type
_entity_poly.pdbx_seq_one_letter_code
_entity_poly.pdbx_strand_id
1 'polypeptide(L)'
;AVRAFVELQHQYDCRFFIADWHSLTTHPKPEDIVRNAHTILAEYLACGIDPEQATIYIQSDVPEVLELYLYLNMNAYLGELERTTSFKDKARQQPENVNAGLLTYPTLMAADILIHKGQKVPVGKDQEQNMEMARKFARRFNNIYGVDYFTEPESFSLAGRGLKVPGLDGSGKMGKSEGNCIYLMDDEKTISKKVMKAVTDSCPTVENQEKTEVIKNLFTFLARGSTPD
;
A
#
# COMPACT_ATOMS: atom_id res chain seq x y z
N ALA A 1 -5.84 -5.32 4.13
CA ALA A 1 -5.33 -3.99 4.53
C ALA A 1 -6.49 -3.08 4.96
N VAL A 2 -7.47 -2.77 4.09
CA VAL A 2 -8.53 -1.79 4.39
C VAL A 2 -9.33 -2.13 5.66
N ARG A 3 -9.69 -3.40 5.88
CA ARG A 3 -10.36 -3.83 7.13
C ARG A 3 -9.58 -3.43 8.38
N ALA A 4 -8.25 -3.55 8.35
CA ALA A 4 -7.42 -3.12 9.48
C ALA A 4 -7.43 -1.58 9.64
N PHE A 5 -7.52 -0.82 8.57
CA PHE A 5 -7.66 0.64 8.64
C PHE A 5 -9.00 1.05 9.26
N VAL A 6 -10.09 0.35 8.90
CA VAL A 6 -11.42 0.55 9.52
C VAL A 6 -11.38 0.29 11.03
N GLU A 7 -10.65 -0.73 11.47
CA GLU A 7 -10.49 -0.99 12.92
C GLU A 7 -9.61 0.07 13.61
N LEU A 8 -8.58 0.56 12.93
CA LEU A 8 -7.64 1.54 13.49
C LEU A 8 -8.27 2.91 13.69
N GLN A 9 -9.20 3.34 12.84
CA GLN A 9 -9.85 4.64 12.96
C GLN A 9 -10.60 4.83 14.29
N HIS A 10 -11.02 3.75 14.93
CA HIS A 10 -11.67 3.79 16.25
C HIS A 10 -10.68 3.88 17.42
N GLN A 11 -9.38 3.74 17.17
CA GLN A 11 -8.33 3.66 18.19
C GLN A 11 -7.31 4.81 18.10
N TYR A 12 -7.17 5.41 16.93
CA TYR A 12 -6.15 6.41 16.61
C TYR A 12 -6.75 7.57 15.81
N ASP A 13 -6.13 8.74 15.91
CA ASP A 13 -6.34 9.83 14.95
C ASP A 13 -5.68 9.45 13.63
N CYS A 14 -6.48 8.86 12.73
CA CYS A 14 -6.00 8.30 11.47
C CYS A 14 -6.07 9.30 10.32
N ARG A 15 -5.02 9.31 9.52
CA ARG A 15 -4.95 10.04 8.26
C ARG A 15 -4.67 9.06 7.14
N PHE A 16 -5.63 8.92 6.22
CA PHE A 16 -5.51 8.06 5.05
C PHE A 16 -5.45 8.93 3.80
N PHE A 17 -4.46 8.70 2.96
CA PHE A 17 -4.37 9.45 1.72
C PHE A 17 -4.17 8.54 0.52
N ILE A 18 -4.61 9.01 -0.63
CA ILE A 18 -4.43 8.36 -1.92
C ILE A 18 -3.20 8.98 -2.57
N ALA A 19 -2.18 8.16 -2.75
CA ALA A 19 -0.83 8.57 -3.17
C ALA A 19 -0.75 8.77 -4.70
N ASP A 20 -1.42 9.79 -5.22
CA ASP A 20 -1.47 10.08 -6.65
C ASP A 20 -0.12 10.58 -7.18
N TRP A 21 0.62 11.41 -6.46
CA TRP A 21 1.96 11.85 -6.88
C TRP A 21 2.97 10.71 -6.94
N HIS A 22 2.90 9.75 -6.02
CA HIS A 22 3.76 8.56 -6.09
C HIS A 22 3.53 7.75 -7.36
N SER A 23 2.32 7.78 -7.91
CA SER A 23 1.99 7.07 -9.14
C SER A 23 2.69 7.66 -10.37
N LEU A 24 3.06 8.95 -10.36
CA LEU A 24 3.74 9.63 -11.46
C LEU A 24 5.08 9.00 -11.85
N THR A 25 5.70 8.24 -10.96
CA THR A 25 6.96 7.53 -11.24
C THR A 25 6.85 6.51 -12.37
N THR A 26 5.63 6.08 -12.72
CA THR A 26 5.35 5.12 -13.79
C THR A 26 4.78 5.77 -15.05
N HIS A 27 4.70 7.10 -15.10
CA HIS A 27 4.14 7.89 -16.20
C HIS A 27 2.72 7.44 -16.64
N PRO A 28 1.75 7.31 -15.71
CA PRO A 28 0.39 6.95 -16.06
C PRO A 28 -0.28 8.07 -16.88
N LYS A 29 -1.36 7.74 -17.58
CA LYS A 29 -2.16 8.75 -18.28
C LYS A 29 -2.87 9.65 -17.27
N PRO A 30 -2.95 10.97 -17.50
CA PRO A 30 -3.57 11.91 -16.57
C PRO A 30 -5.01 11.54 -16.18
N GLU A 31 -5.82 11.12 -17.16
CA GLU A 31 -7.20 10.68 -16.93
C GLU A 31 -7.30 9.44 -16.03
N ASP A 32 -6.30 8.56 -16.08
CA ASP A 32 -6.23 7.37 -15.21
C ASP A 32 -5.90 7.73 -13.77
N ILE A 33 -5.04 8.73 -13.54
CA ILE A 33 -4.68 9.19 -12.19
C ILE A 33 -5.93 9.69 -11.47
N VAL A 34 -6.65 10.63 -12.09
CA VAL A 34 -7.86 11.24 -11.50
C VAL A 34 -8.94 10.18 -11.26
N ARG A 35 -9.22 9.36 -12.28
CA ARG A 35 -10.22 8.28 -12.14
C ARG A 35 -9.86 7.30 -11.04
N ASN A 36 -8.62 6.84 -11.00
CA ASN A 36 -8.18 5.85 -10.01
C ASN A 36 -8.18 6.44 -8.59
N ALA A 37 -7.80 7.70 -8.41
CA ALA A 37 -7.86 8.37 -7.11
C ALA A 37 -9.29 8.39 -6.57
N HIS A 38 -10.27 8.82 -7.38
CA HIS A 38 -11.67 8.82 -6.98
C HIS A 38 -12.22 7.40 -6.74
N THR A 39 -11.82 6.43 -7.58
CA THR A 39 -12.23 5.03 -7.40
C THR A 39 -11.73 4.48 -6.06
N ILE A 40 -10.45 4.70 -5.73
CA ILE A 40 -9.88 4.23 -4.46
C ILE A 40 -10.54 4.92 -3.27
N LEU A 41 -10.85 6.22 -3.38
CA LEU A 41 -11.58 6.95 -2.35
C LEU A 41 -12.96 6.32 -2.12
N ALA A 42 -13.71 6.05 -3.18
CA ALA A 42 -15.01 5.40 -3.10
C ALA A 42 -14.92 3.99 -2.49
N GLU A 43 -13.90 3.20 -2.88
CA GLU A 43 -13.63 1.88 -2.30
C GLU A 43 -13.33 1.96 -0.79
N TYR A 44 -12.59 2.96 -0.34
CA TYR A 44 -12.28 3.13 1.08
C TYR A 44 -13.53 3.46 1.90
N LEU A 45 -14.36 4.38 1.40
CA LEU A 45 -15.63 4.73 2.03
C LEU A 45 -16.58 3.52 2.07
N ALA A 46 -16.71 2.80 0.94
CA ALA A 46 -17.53 1.59 0.85
C ALA A 46 -17.06 0.46 1.78
N CYS A 47 -15.76 0.39 2.08
CA CYS A 47 -15.20 -0.57 3.03
C CYS A 47 -15.37 -0.16 4.50
N GLY A 48 -15.90 1.03 4.79
CA GLY A 48 -16.20 1.49 6.15
C GLY A 48 -15.19 2.47 6.75
N ILE A 49 -14.31 3.09 5.94
CA ILE A 49 -13.58 4.28 6.41
C ILE A 49 -14.61 5.42 6.57
N ASP A 50 -14.71 5.93 7.78
CA ASP A 50 -15.67 6.96 8.16
C ASP A 50 -14.97 8.34 8.19
N PRO A 51 -15.34 9.27 7.32
CA PRO A 51 -14.75 10.60 7.27
C PRO A 51 -15.05 11.46 8.51
N GLU A 52 -16.02 11.08 9.35
CA GLU A 52 -16.27 11.74 10.63
C GLU A 52 -15.29 11.27 11.73
N GLN A 53 -14.61 10.14 11.54
CA GLN A 53 -13.67 9.56 12.50
C GLN A 53 -12.21 9.64 12.03
N ALA A 54 -11.98 9.63 10.72
CA ALA A 54 -10.65 9.65 10.13
C ALA A 54 -10.56 10.70 9.04
N THR A 55 -9.41 11.34 8.91
CA THR A 55 -9.14 12.22 7.76
C THR A 55 -8.79 11.35 6.55
N ILE A 56 -9.51 11.55 5.45
CA ILE A 56 -9.23 10.91 4.16
C ILE A 56 -9.11 11.98 3.08
N TYR A 57 -8.06 11.91 2.25
CA TYR A 57 -7.77 12.92 1.23
C TYR A 57 -6.93 12.35 0.08
N ILE A 58 -6.81 13.10 -1.01
CA ILE A 58 -5.88 12.82 -2.10
C ILE A 58 -4.59 13.57 -1.80
N GLN A 59 -3.43 12.94 -1.97
CA GLN A 59 -2.13 13.54 -1.63
C GLN A 59 -1.93 14.93 -2.27
N SER A 60 -2.38 15.11 -3.51
CA SER A 60 -2.29 16.39 -4.22
C SER A 60 -3.18 17.51 -3.67
N ASP A 61 -4.11 17.21 -2.77
CA ASP A 61 -4.90 18.23 -2.07
C ASP A 61 -4.09 18.95 -0.96
N VAL A 62 -2.89 18.44 -0.64
CA VAL A 62 -1.98 19.00 0.36
C VAL A 62 -0.64 19.39 -0.28
N PRO A 63 -0.58 20.51 -1.01
CA PRO A 63 0.62 20.90 -1.75
C PRO A 63 1.85 21.16 -0.86
N GLU A 64 1.66 21.42 0.43
CA GLU A 64 2.73 21.60 1.42
C GLU A 64 3.62 20.34 1.56
N VAL A 65 3.10 19.17 1.19
CA VAL A 65 3.91 17.94 1.08
C VAL A 65 5.07 18.14 0.11
N LEU A 66 4.85 18.81 -1.03
CA LEU A 66 5.90 19.09 -2.01
C LEU A 66 6.91 20.10 -1.51
N GLU A 67 6.50 21.09 -0.73
CA GLU A 67 7.43 22.03 -0.10
C GLU A 67 8.33 21.28 0.89
N LEU A 68 7.74 20.45 1.77
CA LEU A 68 8.51 19.65 2.71
C LEU A 68 9.41 18.64 1.97
N TYR A 69 8.91 18.00 0.93
CA TYR A 69 9.70 17.10 0.08
C TYR A 69 10.94 17.81 -0.49
N LEU A 70 10.82 19.07 -0.94
CA LEU A 70 11.96 19.84 -1.40
C LEU A 70 12.98 20.05 -0.30
N TYR A 71 12.56 20.48 0.91
CA TYR A 71 13.48 20.65 2.03
C TYR A 71 14.18 19.36 2.43
N LEU A 72 13.44 18.24 2.45
CA LEU A 72 14.03 16.94 2.77
C LEU A 72 14.99 16.44 1.68
N ASN A 73 14.73 16.74 0.40
CA ASN A 73 15.65 16.41 -0.67
C ASN A 73 16.99 17.14 -0.54
N MET A 74 17.01 18.41 -0.07
CA MET A 74 18.25 19.13 0.21
C MET A 74 19.05 18.49 1.36
N ASN A 75 18.41 17.66 2.16
CA ASN A 75 19.02 16.91 3.27
C ASN A 75 19.26 15.42 2.92
N ALA A 76 18.87 14.96 1.74
CA ALA A 76 19.04 13.58 1.30
C ALA A 76 20.37 13.40 0.55
N TYR A 77 21.18 12.43 0.98
CA TYR A 77 22.42 12.13 0.30
C TYR A 77 22.21 11.12 -0.84
N LEU A 78 22.71 11.46 -2.03
CA LEU A 78 22.55 10.66 -3.24
C LEU A 78 22.91 9.18 -3.01
N GLY A 79 24.09 8.91 -2.41
CA GLY A 79 24.51 7.55 -2.16
C GLY A 79 23.68 6.79 -1.13
N GLU A 80 22.89 7.46 -0.28
CA GLU A 80 21.90 6.77 0.59
C GLU A 80 20.67 6.36 -0.21
N LEU A 81 20.16 7.24 -1.07
CA LEU A 81 19.02 6.98 -1.94
C LEU A 81 19.30 5.84 -2.93
N GLU A 82 20.45 5.86 -3.59
CA GLU A 82 20.87 4.82 -4.55
C GLU A 82 21.02 3.42 -3.91
N ARG A 83 21.30 3.36 -2.62
CA ARG A 83 21.43 2.08 -1.89
C ARG A 83 20.11 1.47 -1.46
N THR A 84 18.98 2.19 -1.55
CA THR A 84 17.69 1.65 -1.14
C THR A 84 17.27 0.47 -2.03
N THR A 85 16.74 -0.58 -1.42
CA THR A 85 16.23 -1.76 -2.14
C THR A 85 15.06 -1.38 -3.01
N SER A 86 14.17 -0.50 -2.52
CA SER A 86 13.02 -0.01 -3.27
C SER A 86 13.41 0.67 -4.59
N PHE A 87 14.47 1.49 -4.60
CA PHE A 87 14.99 2.08 -5.84
C PHE A 87 15.54 1.02 -6.78
N LYS A 88 16.41 0.13 -6.28
CA LYS A 88 17.04 -0.92 -7.10
C LYS A 88 16.02 -1.85 -7.74
N ASP A 89 15.00 -2.25 -6.99
CA ASP A 89 13.97 -3.16 -7.48
C ASP A 89 13.08 -2.48 -8.53
N LYS A 90 12.67 -1.23 -8.30
CA LYS A 90 11.88 -0.46 -9.26
C LYS A 90 12.68 -0.16 -10.54
N ALA A 91 13.96 0.21 -10.41
CA ALA A 91 14.83 0.44 -11.56
C ALA A 91 15.01 -0.83 -12.42
N ARG A 92 15.06 -2.00 -11.80
CA ARG A 92 15.09 -3.28 -12.53
C ARG A 92 13.77 -3.60 -13.24
N GLN A 93 12.64 -3.28 -12.61
CA GLN A 93 11.31 -3.54 -13.16
C GLN A 93 10.96 -2.62 -14.34
N GLN A 94 11.51 -1.41 -14.38
CA GLN A 94 11.28 -0.43 -15.45
C GLN A 94 12.59 0.22 -15.95
N PRO A 95 13.49 -0.56 -16.57
CA PRO A 95 14.82 -0.08 -16.94
C PRO A 95 14.81 1.09 -17.93
N GLU A 96 13.76 1.17 -18.76
CA GLU A 96 13.59 2.26 -19.75
C GLU A 96 13.06 3.58 -19.11
N ASN A 97 12.66 3.53 -17.85
CA ASN A 97 12.11 4.69 -17.14
C ASN A 97 12.67 4.79 -15.72
N VAL A 98 13.99 4.88 -15.61
CA VAL A 98 14.67 5.14 -14.32
C VAL A 98 14.76 6.65 -14.12
N ASN A 99 13.72 7.24 -13.55
CA ASN A 99 13.60 8.67 -13.35
C ASN A 99 13.95 9.12 -11.92
N ALA A 100 14.12 10.42 -11.71
CA ALA A 100 14.48 11.01 -10.42
C ALA A 100 13.43 10.72 -9.33
N GLY A 101 12.14 10.63 -9.68
CA GLY A 101 11.06 10.30 -8.73
C GLY A 101 11.22 8.89 -8.12
N LEU A 102 11.77 7.93 -8.87
CA LEU A 102 12.12 6.62 -8.31
C LEU A 102 13.23 6.71 -7.27
N LEU A 103 14.25 7.52 -7.54
CA LEU A 103 15.39 7.72 -6.64
C LEU A 103 14.96 8.43 -5.35
N THR A 104 14.15 9.47 -5.47
CA THR A 104 13.70 10.32 -4.36
C THR A 104 12.40 9.88 -3.73
N TYR A 105 11.87 8.71 -4.13
CA TYR A 105 10.67 8.11 -3.56
C TYR A 105 10.67 8.06 -2.01
N PRO A 106 11.78 7.64 -1.35
CA PRO A 106 11.82 7.62 0.11
C PRO A 106 11.68 9.01 0.74
N THR A 107 12.12 10.05 0.04
CA THR A 107 12.02 11.44 0.51
C THR A 107 10.59 11.95 0.44
N LEU A 108 9.86 11.62 -0.64
CA LEU A 108 8.44 11.96 -0.77
C LEU A 108 7.60 11.22 0.28
N MET A 109 7.85 9.92 0.48
CA MET A 109 7.18 9.16 1.55
C MET A 109 7.46 9.73 2.93
N ALA A 110 8.69 10.18 3.19
CA ALA A 110 9.02 10.84 4.44
C ALA A 110 8.26 12.17 4.61
N ALA A 111 8.08 12.95 3.54
CA ALA A 111 7.30 14.18 3.57
C ALA A 111 5.83 13.91 3.92
N ASP A 112 5.21 12.89 3.31
CA ASP A 112 3.84 12.47 3.62
C ASP A 112 3.64 12.14 5.10
N ILE A 113 4.62 11.50 5.71
CA ILE A 113 4.57 11.10 7.13
C ILE A 113 4.84 12.30 8.06
N LEU A 114 5.90 13.03 7.78
CA LEU A 114 6.42 14.05 8.69
C LEU A 114 5.57 15.32 8.69
N ILE A 115 4.89 15.65 7.58
CA ILE A 115 4.00 16.82 7.52
C ILE A 115 2.84 16.71 8.54
N HIS A 116 2.37 15.49 8.79
CA HIS A 116 1.35 15.21 9.78
C HIS A 116 1.89 14.89 11.16
N LYS A 117 3.21 14.95 11.36
CA LYS A 117 3.87 14.50 12.60
C LYS A 117 3.43 13.07 12.99
N GLY A 118 3.29 12.21 11.98
CA GLY A 118 2.81 10.85 12.13
C GLY A 118 3.68 10.05 13.10
N GLN A 119 3.09 9.55 14.18
CA GLN A 119 3.81 8.79 15.21
C GLN A 119 3.90 7.32 14.84
N LYS A 120 2.82 6.73 14.31
CA LYS A 120 2.73 5.33 13.94
C LYS A 120 2.29 5.20 12.48
N VAL A 121 3.06 4.46 11.71
CA VAL A 121 2.80 4.27 10.28
C VAL A 121 2.62 2.78 10.01
N PRO A 122 1.42 2.34 9.59
CA PRO A 122 1.18 0.95 9.26
C PRO A 122 1.83 0.61 7.92
N VAL A 123 2.90 -0.16 7.97
CA VAL A 123 3.69 -0.56 6.80
C VAL A 123 3.93 -2.07 6.74
N GLY A 124 4.12 -2.58 5.52
CA GLY A 124 4.65 -3.91 5.28
C GLY A 124 6.18 -3.96 5.47
N LYS A 125 6.72 -5.17 5.59
CA LYS A 125 8.17 -5.37 5.74
C LYS A 125 9.00 -4.78 4.59
N ASP A 126 8.43 -4.71 3.40
CA ASP A 126 9.04 -4.11 2.21
C ASP A 126 9.24 -2.59 2.33
N GLN A 127 8.52 -1.93 3.25
CA GLN A 127 8.62 -0.49 3.50
C GLN A 127 9.48 -0.11 4.72
N GLU A 128 10.00 -1.08 5.47
CA GLU A 128 10.79 -0.82 6.68
C GLU A 128 12.03 0.05 6.40
N GLN A 129 12.67 -0.15 5.25
CA GLN A 129 13.81 0.67 4.85
C GLN A 129 13.42 2.13 4.58
N ASN A 130 12.26 2.36 3.96
CA ASN A 130 11.74 3.71 3.74
C ASN A 130 11.35 4.38 5.07
N MET A 131 10.83 3.62 6.03
CA MET A 131 10.58 4.12 7.40
C MET A 131 11.88 4.52 8.11
N GLU A 132 12.94 3.74 7.96
CA GLU A 132 14.25 4.11 8.51
C GLU A 132 14.80 5.39 7.84
N MET A 133 14.57 5.57 6.55
CA MET A 133 14.92 6.81 5.86
C MET A 133 14.12 7.99 6.40
N ALA A 134 12.82 7.84 6.65
CA ALA A 134 11.98 8.89 7.24
C ALA A 134 12.49 9.31 8.62
N ARG A 135 12.86 8.36 9.48
CA ARG A 135 13.51 8.63 10.79
C ARG A 135 14.82 9.41 10.63
N LYS A 136 15.66 8.98 9.69
CA LYS A 136 16.93 9.69 9.39
C LYS A 136 16.70 11.12 8.94
N PHE A 137 15.72 11.35 8.08
CA PHE A 137 15.40 12.70 7.61
C PHE A 137 14.88 13.58 8.75
N ALA A 138 13.99 13.07 9.60
CA ALA A 138 13.49 13.77 10.77
C ALA A 138 14.64 14.18 11.70
N ARG A 139 15.50 13.22 12.07
CA ARG A 139 16.67 13.45 12.94
C ARG A 139 17.67 14.42 12.32
N ARG A 140 17.97 14.28 11.04
CA ARG A 140 18.91 15.12 10.31
C ARG A 140 18.39 16.55 10.22
N PHE A 141 17.12 16.75 9.91
CA PHE A 141 16.49 18.07 9.88
C PHE A 141 16.61 18.74 11.25
N ASN A 142 16.19 18.06 12.32
CA ASN A 142 16.25 18.59 13.69
C ASN A 142 17.69 18.99 14.05
N ASN A 143 18.68 18.17 13.72
CA ASN A 143 20.10 18.43 14.01
C ASN A 143 20.65 19.63 13.23
N ILE A 144 20.35 19.72 11.92
CA ILE A 144 20.88 20.80 11.05
C ILE A 144 20.35 22.16 11.50
N TYR A 145 19.06 22.22 11.85
CA TYR A 145 18.41 23.47 12.22
C TYR A 145 18.38 23.73 13.72
N GLY A 146 18.91 22.83 14.55
CA GLY A 146 18.98 22.98 16.01
C GLY A 146 17.59 23.01 16.66
N VAL A 147 16.64 22.23 16.15
CA VAL A 147 15.24 22.20 16.58
C VAL A 147 14.80 20.79 16.96
N ASP A 148 13.76 20.69 17.75
CA ASP A 148 13.02 19.44 17.99
C ASP A 148 11.64 19.56 17.35
N TYR A 149 11.61 19.54 16.01
CA TYR A 149 10.39 19.81 15.24
C TYR A 149 9.69 18.55 14.79
N PHE A 150 10.44 17.57 14.28
CA PHE A 150 9.92 16.30 13.82
C PHE A 150 10.18 15.18 14.83
N THR A 151 9.13 14.46 15.19
CA THR A 151 9.22 13.19 15.92
C THR A 151 9.60 12.07 14.94
N GLU A 152 10.48 11.17 15.36
CA GLU A 152 10.82 9.98 14.55
C GLU A 152 9.61 9.05 14.48
N PRO A 153 9.11 8.70 13.27
CA PRO A 153 7.95 7.85 13.12
C PRO A 153 8.29 6.38 13.41
N GLU A 154 7.36 5.67 14.05
CA GLU A 154 7.47 4.24 14.32
C GLU A 154 6.74 3.42 13.25
N SER A 155 7.38 2.31 12.81
CA SER A 155 6.69 1.30 12.00
C SER A 155 5.63 0.60 12.85
N PHE A 156 4.41 0.56 12.36
CA PHE A 156 3.33 -0.18 12.99
C PHE A 156 3.00 -1.42 12.17
N SER A 157 3.32 -2.58 12.72
CA SER A 157 3.04 -3.84 12.02
C SER A 157 1.57 -4.22 12.19
N LEU A 158 0.88 -4.42 11.07
CA LEU A 158 -0.43 -5.07 11.03
C LEU A 158 -0.31 -6.60 11.15
N ALA A 159 0.74 -7.10 11.81
CA ALA A 159 1.03 -8.53 11.95
C ALA A 159 -0.20 -9.28 12.51
N GLY A 160 -0.56 -10.38 11.86
CA GLY A 160 -1.76 -11.15 12.18
C GLY A 160 -3.05 -10.68 11.47
N ARG A 161 -3.10 -9.45 10.93
CA ARG A 161 -4.26 -8.89 10.22
C ARG A 161 -4.12 -8.91 8.69
N GLY A 162 -2.91 -9.14 8.17
CA GLY A 162 -2.57 -9.22 6.74
C GLY A 162 -2.12 -10.60 6.32
N LEU A 163 -3.03 -11.55 6.21
CA LEU A 163 -2.72 -12.83 5.59
C LEU A 163 -2.58 -12.65 4.08
N LYS A 164 -1.61 -13.34 3.48
CA LYS A 164 -1.52 -13.44 2.02
C LYS A 164 -2.83 -14.05 1.51
N VAL A 165 -3.45 -13.39 0.54
CA VAL A 165 -4.59 -13.94 -0.19
C VAL A 165 -4.00 -14.69 -1.38
N PRO A 166 -4.30 -15.99 -1.55
CA PRO A 166 -3.82 -16.76 -2.69
C PRO A 166 -4.48 -16.29 -3.99
N GLY A 167 -3.78 -16.44 -5.11
CA GLY A 167 -4.33 -16.14 -6.42
C GLY A 167 -5.35 -17.19 -6.87
N LEU A 168 -6.30 -16.79 -7.70
CA LEU A 168 -7.28 -17.71 -8.30
C LEU A 168 -6.64 -18.70 -9.30
N ASP A 169 -5.43 -18.41 -9.75
CA ASP A 169 -4.60 -19.25 -10.62
C ASP A 169 -3.85 -20.37 -9.85
N GLY A 170 -4.11 -20.53 -8.56
CA GLY A 170 -3.41 -21.47 -7.71
C GLY A 170 -2.04 -20.99 -7.24
N SER A 171 -1.62 -19.79 -7.61
CA SER A 171 -0.38 -19.19 -7.10
C SER A 171 -0.51 -18.77 -5.63
N GLY A 172 0.61 -18.73 -4.91
CA GLY A 172 0.63 -18.41 -3.48
C GLY A 172 0.33 -16.94 -3.16
N LYS A 173 0.08 -16.06 -4.16
CA LYS A 173 -0.17 -14.63 -3.97
C LYS A 173 -1.11 -14.08 -5.02
N MET A 174 -2.20 -13.46 -4.58
CA MET A 174 -3.05 -12.63 -5.41
C MET A 174 -2.35 -11.30 -5.73
N GLY A 175 -2.31 -10.91 -7.00
CA GLY A 175 -1.65 -9.67 -7.43
C GLY A 175 -2.32 -9.05 -8.66
N LYS A 176 -2.38 -7.72 -8.70
CA LYS A 176 -2.93 -6.99 -9.85
C LYS A 176 -2.13 -7.27 -11.13
N SER A 177 -0.81 -7.33 -11.03
CA SER A 177 0.11 -7.64 -12.14
C SER A 177 -0.04 -9.07 -12.67
N GLU A 178 -0.52 -9.99 -11.83
CA GLU A 178 -0.67 -11.40 -12.17
C GLU A 178 -2.02 -11.70 -12.85
N GLY A 179 -2.98 -10.76 -12.83
CA GLY A 179 -4.30 -10.96 -13.41
C GLY A 179 -5.17 -12.02 -12.72
N ASN A 180 -4.78 -12.47 -11.52
CA ASN A 180 -5.37 -13.59 -10.77
C ASN A 180 -6.24 -13.13 -9.60
N CYS A 181 -6.71 -11.87 -9.62
CA CYS A 181 -7.43 -11.25 -8.51
C CYS A 181 -8.88 -10.90 -8.87
N ILE A 182 -9.72 -10.82 -7.83
CA ILE A 182 -11.02 -10.17 -7.88
C ILE A 182 -10.84 -8.75 -7.35
N TYR A 183 -11.33 -7.76 -8.09
CA TYR A 183 -11.35 -6.37 -7.67
C TYR A 183 -12.63 -6.04 -6.93
N LEU A 184 -12.60 -5.07 -6.02
CA LEU A 184 -13.80 -4.61 -5.29
C LEU A 184 -14.86 -4.04 -6.23
N MET A 185 -14.45 -3.46 -7.36
CA MET A 185 -15.33 -2.90 -8.38
C MET A 185 -15.76 -3.89 -9.47
N ASP A 186 -15.38 -5.17 -9.38
CA ASP A 186 -15.86 -6.18 -10.32
C ASP A 186 -17.37 -6.39 -10.14
N ASP A 187 -18.11 -6.41 -11.24
CA ASP A 187 -19.52 -6.78 -11.22
C ASP A 187 -19.72 -8.29 -10.97
N GLU A 188 -20.92 -8.68 -10.59
CA GLU A 188 -21.27 -10.07 -10.28
C GLU A 188 -20.91 -11.04 -11.40
N LYS A 189 -21.15 -10.63 -12.66
CA LYS A 189 -20.85 -11.45 -13.84
C LYS A 189 -19.35 -11.65 -14.01
N THR A 190 -18.54 -10.63 -13.75
CA THR A 190 -17.09 -10.67 -13.80
C THR A 190 -16.54 -11.54 -12.68
N ILE A 191 -17.04 -11.37 -11.45
CA ILE A 191 -16.68 -12.19 -10.29
C ILE A 191 -16.98 -13.67 -10.60
N SER A 192 -18.20 -13.97 -11.05
CA SER A 192 -18.62 -15.33 -11.40
C SER A 192 -17.69 -15.95 -12.44
N LYS A 193 -17.35 -15.22 -13.51
CA LYS A 193 -16.39 -15.70 -14.52
C LYS A 193 -15.00 -15.96 -13.96
N LYS A 194 -14.49 -15.12 -13.08
CA LYS A 194 -13.18 -15.28 -12.44
C LYS A 194 -13.18 -16.50 -11.52
N VAL A 195 -14.22 -16.67 -10.72
CA VAL A 195 -14.37 -17.84 -9.83
C VAL A 195 -14.49 -19.15 -10.63
N MET A 196 -15.29 -19.16 -11.69
CA MET A 196 -15.44 -20.34 -12.54
C MET A 196 -14.17 -20.73 -13.30
N LYS A 197 -13.25 -19.79 -13.51
CA LYS A 197 -11.92 -20.02 -14.10
C LYS A 197 -10.83 -20.33 -13.08
N ALA A 198 -11.16 -20.27 -11.78
CA ALA A 198 -10.18 -20.56 -10.75
C ALA A 198 -9.64 -21.99 -10.91
N VAL A 199 -8.35 -22.15 -10.65
CA VAL A 199 -7.72 -23.46 -10.72
C VAL A 199 -8.23 -24.32 -9.58
N THR A 200 -8.67 -25.53 -9.92
CA THR A 200 -9.13 -26.56 -8.99
C THR A 200 -8.32 -27.83 -9.21
N ASP A 201 -8.52 -28.82 -8.37
CA ASP A 201 -7.94 -30.15 -8.55
C ASP A 201 -8.96 -31.15 -9.17
N SER A 202 -8.50 -32.37 -9.36
CA SER A 202 -9.36 -33.50 -9.70
C SER A 202 -10.33 -33.77 -8.55
N CYS A 203 -11.54 -34.24 -8.87
CA CYS A 203 -12.52 -34.62 -7.86
C CYS A 203 -11.92 -35.62 -6.84
N PRO A 204 -12.34 -35.54 -5.55
CA PRO A 204 -11.87 -36.49 -4.55
C PRO A 204 -12.27 -37.92 -4.96
N THR A 205 -11.36 -38.85 -4.79
CA THR A 205 -11.57 -40.27 -5.10
C THR A 205 -12.02 -41.09 -3.91
N VAL A 206 -11.87 -40.53 -2.71
CA VAL A 206 -12.31 -41.15 -1.44
C VAL A 206 -13.00 -40.12 -0.55
N GLU A 207 -13.91 -40.60 0.31
CA GLU A 207 -14.58 -39.78 1.28
C GLU A 207 -13.56 -39.14 2.26
N ASN A 208 -13.75 -37.86 2.59
CA ASN A 208 -12.87 -37.10 3.47
C ASN A 208 -11.40 -37.00 3.03
N GLN A 209 -11.13 -37.12 1.73
CA GLN A 209 -9.80 -36.91 1.18
C GLN A 209 -9.24 -35.53 1.61
N GLU A 210 -7.97 -35.49 1.97
CA GLU A 210 -7.30 -34.23 2.29
C GLU A 210 -7.34 -33.27 1.09
N LYS A 211 -7.79 -32.04 1.36
CA LYS A 211 -7.87 -31.02 0.31
C LYS A 211 -6.48 -30.59 -0.15
N THR A 212 -6.31 -30.49 -1.44
CA THR A 212 -5.08 -29.95 -2.05
C THR A 212 -4.91 -28.47 -1.67
N GLU A 213 -3.69 -27.95 -1.80
CA GLU A 213 -3.39 -26.52 -1.51
C GLU A 213 -4.26 -25.58 -2.37
N VAL A 214 -4.54 -25.96 -3.61
CA VAL A 214 -5.40 -25.15 -4.51
C VAL A 214 -6.83 -25.03 -3.94
N ILE A 215 -7.38 -26.13 -3.44
CA ILE A 215 -8.70 -26.16 -2.82
C ILE A 215 -8.68 -25.42 -1.47
N LYS A 216 -7.65 -25.59 -0.65
CA LYS A 216 -7.46 -24.83 0.60
C LYS A 216 -7.41 -23.31 0.33
N ASN A 217 -6.82 -22.89 -0.79
CA ASN A 217 -6.77 -21.50 -1.22
C ASN A 217 -8.20 -20.94 -1.48
N LEU A 218 -9.05 -21.69 -2.17
CA LEU A 218 -10.45 -21.29 -2.39
C LEU A 218 -11.23 -21.19 -1.07
N PHE A 219 -11.06 -22.14 -0.15
CA PHE A 219 -11.66 -22.04 1.18
C PHE A 219 -11.18 -20.84 1.98
N THR A 220 -9.89 -20.52 1.88
CA THR A 220 -9.33 -19.31 2.52
C THR A 220 -9.97 -18.04 1.95
N PHE A 221 -10.28 -18.02 0.67
CA PHE A 221 -10.95 -16.91 0.02
C PHE A 221 -12.40 -16.77 0.50
N LEU A 222 -13.15 -17.87 0.53
CA LEU A 222 -14.53 -17.90 1.03
C LEU A 222 -14.64 -17.46 2.49
N ALA A 223 -13.78 -18.00 3.36
CA ALA A 223 -13.77 -17.65 4.80
C ALA A 223 -13.48 -16.15 5.07
N ARG A 224 -12.96 -15.42 4.06
CA ARG A 224 -12.70 -13.98 4.18
C ARG A 224 -13.82 -13.13 3.63
N GLY A 225 -14.58 -13.65 2.69
CA GLY A 225 -15.74 -12.99 2.09
C GLY A 225 -17.01 -13.19 2.89
N SER A 226 -17.06 -14.22 3.74
CA SER A 226 -18.20 -14.44 4.64
C SER A 226 -18.10 -13.53 5.86
N THR A 227 -19.20 -12.88 6.23
CA THR A 227 -19.36 -12.27 7.55
C THR A 227 -19.30 -13.38 8.59
N PRO A 228 -18.59 -13.20 9.72
CA PRO A 228 -18.78 -14.10 10.85
C PRO A 228 -20.24 -13.98 11.29
N ASP A 229 -20.96 -15.08 11.30
CA ASP A 229 -22.23 -15.20 12.02
C ASP A 229 -21.98 -15.08 13.52
#